data_e6e6cac8a8bb2e70f6f111a86317d36a
#
_entry.id   e6e6cac8a8bb2e70f6f111a86317d36a
#
_cell.length_a   1.000
_cell.length_b   1.000
_cell.length_c   1.000
_cell.angle_alpha   90.00
_cell.angle_beta   90.00
_cell.angle_gamma   90.00
#
_symmetry.space_group_name_H-M   'P 1'
#
loop_
_entity.id
_entity.type
_entity.pdbx_description
1 polymer ?
#
loop_
_entity_poly.entity_id
_entity_poly.type
_entity_poly.pdbx_seq_one_letter_code
_entity_poly.pdbx_strand_id
1 'polypeptide(L)'
;MHNASSLLLETIKIEDGEVSNLSYHQARCDESRKALFHSTDTLDLSSLIQAPQKGLYRCRILYDKKMHSVDYIPYVAKEIHNLKIISSNLTYNYKYANREALNTLLQNQKDIDEIIIEKEGYLTDTTMANIAFYDGKTWFTPENPLLKGTMRAKLLDEGFLHTRNIKKEEIHDYTQVALMNAMIGFKILNNFSIQK
;
A
#
# COMPACT_ATOMS: atom_id res chain seq x y z
N MET A 1 0.02 10.85 27.71
CA MET A 1 0.32 9.43 27.52
C MET A 1 0.45 9.20 26.04
N HIS A 2 1.66 9.04 25.48
CA HIS A 2 1.86 8.74 24.06
C HIS A 2 1.53 7.26 23.86
N ASN A 3 0.41 7.00 23.22
CA ASN A 3 0.01 5.65 22.86
C ASN A 3 1.07 5.05 21.91
N ALA A 4 1.56 3.86 22.23
CA ALA A 4 2.44 3.04 21.37
C ALA A 4 1.83 2.73 19.98
N SER A 5 0.61 3.16 19.71
CA SER A 5 -0.13 2.97 18.45
C SER A 5 0.20 3.98 17.35
N SER A 6 1.08 4.95 17.58
CA SER A 6 1.30 6.06 16.65
C SER A 6 2.56 5.91 15.76
N LEU A 7 3.34 4.82 15.89
CA LEU A 7 4.49 4.61 15.00
C LEU A 7 4.07 4.40 13.56
N LEU A 8 4.73 5.08 12.67
CA LEU A 8 4.55 5.00 11.23
C LEU A 8 5.67 4.21 10.58
N LEU A 9 5.43 3.76 9.37
CA LEU A 9 6.34 2.92 8.62
C LEU A 9 6.43 3.36 7.16
N GLU A 10 7.62 3.66 6.68
CA GLU A 10 7.87 3.61 5.24
C GLU A 10 8.40 2.24 4.83
N THR A 11 8.02 1.81 3.63
CA THR A 11 8.47 0.57 3.03
C THR A 11 8.91 0.88 1.61
N ILE A 12 10.21 0.95 1.39
CA ILE A 12 10.83 1.45 0.18
C ILE A 12 11.54 0.30 -0.53
N LYS A 13 11.33 0.17 -1.84
CA LYS A 13 12.03 -0.81 -2.67
C LYS A 13 13.44 -0.31 -2.93
N ILE A 14 14.43 -1.20 -2.68
CA ILE A 14 15.82 -1.02 -3.11
C ILE A 14 16.20 -2.24 -3.94
N GLU A 15 16.67 -2.02 -5.14
CA GLU A 15 17.11 -3.07 -6.06
C GLU A 15 18.45 -2.68 -6.65
N ASP A 16 19.47 -3.50 -6.40
CA ASP A 16 20.84 -3.31 -6.88
C ASP A 16 21.40 -1.88 -6.64
N GLY A 17 21.17 -1.35 -5.45
CA GLY A 17 21.61 -0.02 -5.02
C GLY A 17 20.64 1.12 -5.36
N GLU A 18 19.64 0.89 -6.21
CA GLU A 18 18.68 1.90 -6.61
C GLU A 18 17.49 1.98 -5.66
N VAL A 19 17.18 3.19 -5.18
CA VAL A 19 16.05 3.49 -4.29
C VAL A 19 14.87 3.96 -5.12
N SER A 20 13.77 3.20 -5.11
CA SER A 20 12.60 3.49 -5.94
C SER A 20 11.64 4.49 -5.29
N ASN A 21 11.10 5.40 -6.09
CA ASN A 21 9.98 6.33 -5.73
C ASN A 21 10.21 7.13 -4.44
N LEU A 22 11.45 7.48 -4.13
CA LEU A 22 11.81 8.12 -2.85
C LEU A 22 11.05 9.43 -2.60
N SER A 23 10.81 10.24 -3.64
CA SER A 23 10.07 11.50 -3.52
C SER A 23 8.64 11.30 -3.02
N TYR A 24 7.94 10.26 -3.48
CA TYR A 24 6.59 9.91 -3.01
C TYR A 24 6.58 9.39 -1.57
N HIS A 25 7.63 8.68 -1.17
CA HIS A 25 7.82 8.24 0.20
C HIS A 25 8.09 9.42 1.13
N GLN A 26 8.94 10.36 0.70
CA GLN A 26 9.23 11.58 1.42
C GLN A 26 7.96 12.43 1.61
N ALA A 27 7.21 12.67 0.54
CA ALA A 27 5.96 13.44 0.60
C ALA A 27 4.96 12.82 1.60
N ARG A 28 4.76 11.50 1.58
CA ARG A 28 3.87 10.82 2.52
C ARG A 28 4.39 10.88 3.96
N CYS A 29 5.69 10.74 4.17
CA CYS A 29 6.32 10.88 5.48
C CYS A 29 6.06 12.27 6.06
N ASP A 30 6.30 13.32 5.28
CA ASP A 30 6.11 14.71 5.71
C ASP A 30 4.63 15.02 5.99
N GLU A 31 3.72 14.60 5.10
CA GLU A 31 2.27 14.76 5.29
C GLU A 31 1.81 14.07 6.59
N SER A 32 2.24 12.82 6.80
CA SER A 32 1.85 12.04 7.97
C SER A 32 2.42 12.62 9.27
N ARG A 33 3.67 13.08 9.26
CA ARG A 33 4.32 13.73 10.41
C ARG A 33 3.65 15.05 10.75
N LYS A 34 3.33 15.84 9.73
CA LYS A 34 2.60 17.11 9.92
C LYS A 34 1.21 16.88 10.50
N ALA A 35 0.46 15.92 9.95
CA ALA A 35 -0.92 15.66 10.36
C ALA A 35 -1.04 15.06 11.77
N LEU A 36 -0.18 14.08 12.10
CA LEU A 36 -0.31 13.32 13.35
C LEU A 36 0.53 13.89 14.50
N PHE A 37 1.66 14.52 14.18
CA PHE A 37 2.62 14.96 15.20
C PHE A 37 2.87 16.46 15.22
N HIS A 38 2.23 17.20 14.29
CA HIS A 38 2.44 18.65 14.12
C HIS A 38 3.91 19.02 13.89
N SER A 39 4.66 18.11 13.25
CA SER A 39 6.06 18.35 12.92
C SER A 39 6.19 19.42 11.84
N THR A 40 7.13 20.32 12.01
CA THR A 40 7.44 21.41 11.05
C THR A 40 8.79 21.22 10.37
N ASP A 41 9.62 20.32 10.89
CA ASP A 41 10.90 19.89 10.35
C ASP A 41 10.73 18.74 9.35
N THR A 42 11.66 18.57 8.45
CA THR A 42 11.72 17.45 7.51
C THR A 42 12.59 16.34 8.08
N LEU A 43 12.07 15.11 8.06
CA LEU A 43 12.84 13.88 8.26
C LEU A 43 13.32 13.41 6.88
N ASP A 44 14.52 13.81 6.48
CA ASP A 44 15.07 13.46 5.16
C ASP A 44 15.37 11.97 5.04
N LEU A 45 14.48 11.26 4.33
CA LEU A 45 14.61 9.81 4.12
C LEU A 45 15.84 9.45 3.29
N SER A 46 16.30 10.35 2.41
CA SER A 46 17.48 10.09 1.58
C SER A 46 18.75 9.94 2.41
N SER A 47 18.88 10.77 3.43
CA SER A 47 20.03 10.74 4.34
C SER A 47 20.07 9.55 5.29
N LEU A 48 18.92 8.86 5.47
CA LEU A 48 18.79 7.70 6.34
C LEU A 48 19.11 6.37 5.63
N ILE A 49 19.01 6.35 4.30
CA ILE A 49 19.09 5.11 3.53
C ILE A 49 20.54 4.84 3.11
N GLN A 50 21.05 3.68 3.54
CA GLN A 50 22.31 3.09 3.06
C GLN A 50 21.97 1.91 2.16
N ALA A 51 21.76 2.16 0.86
CA ALA A 51 21.22 1.17 -0.07
C ALA A 51 22.17 -0.03 -0.26
N PRO A 52 21.72 -1.28 0.02
CA PRO A 52 22.46 -2.48 -0.34
C PRO A 52 22.71 -2.53 -1.86
N GLN A 53 23.96 -2.76 -2.26
CA GLN A 53 24.41 -2.64 -3.65
C GLN A 53 24.01 -3.81 -4.56
N LYS A 54 23.55 -4.94 -4.01
CA LYS A 54 23.12 -6.12 -4.77
C LYS A 54 21.89 -6.74 -4.15
N GLY A 55 20.94 -7.13 -5.00
CA GLY A 55 19.72 -7.83 -4.62
C GLY A 55 18.53 -6.91 -4.38
N LEU A 56 17.39 -7.53 -4.15
CA LEU A 56 16.12 -6.86 -3.89
C LEU A 56 15.82 -6.81 -2.40
N TYR A 57 15.68 -5.60 -1.87
CA TYR A 57 15.43 -5.37 -0.45
C TYR A 57 14.18 -4.52 -0.23
N ARG A 58 13.53 -4.81 0.87
CA ARG A 58 12.53 -3.97 1.50
C ARG A 58 13.21 -3.14 2.58
N CYS A 59 13.48 -1.87 2.30
CA CYS A 59 13.91 -0.92 3.31
C CYS A 59 12.69 -0.49 4.13
N ARG A 60 12.73 -0.76 5.43
CA ARG A 60 11.71 -0.36 6.39
C ARG A 60 12.26 0.77 7.26
N ILE A 61 11.58 1.91 7.26
CA ILE A 61 11.92 3.05 8.12
C ILE A 61 10.77 3.24 9.10
N LEU A 62 11.05 2.99 10.37
CA LEU A 62 10.10 3.18 11.47
C LEU A 62 10.28 4.57 12.07
N TYR A 63 9.21 5.34 12.17
CA TYR A 63 9.28 6.73 12.60
C TYR A 63 8.00 7.23 13.30
N ASP A 64 8.16 8.32 14.02
CA ASP A 64 7.10 9.22 14.49
C ASP A 64 7.56 10.68 14.24
N LYS A 65 7.75 11.49 15.29
CA LYS A 65 8.43 12.80 15.19
C LYS A 65 9.90 12.67 14.77
N LYS A 66 10.50 11.52 15.02
CA LYS A 66 11.89 11.18 14.71
C LYS A 66 11.98 9.77 14.14
N MET A 67 13.11 9.45 13.54
CA MET A 67 13.46 8.11 13.11
C MET A 67 13.76 7.22 14.32
N HIS A 68 13.26 5.97 14.26
CA HIS A 68 13.52 4.94 15.28
C HIS A 68 14.41 3.83 14.73
N SER A 69 14.14 3.30 13.55
CA SER A 69 14.98 2.29 12.90
C SER A 69 14.93 2.35 11.39
N VAL A 70 15.99 1.85 10.76
CA VAL A 70 16.07 1.55 9.32
C VAL A 70 16.54 0.12 9.19
N ASP A 71 15.71 -0.73 8.57
CA ASP A 71 15.97 -2.15 8.40
C ASP A 71 15.97 -2.53 6.91
N TYR A 72 16.88 -3.39 6.48
CA TYR A 72 16.96 -3.91 5.12
C TYR A 72 16.65 -5.40 5.11
N ILE A 73 15.51 -5.77 4.55
CA ILE A 73 15.01 -7.15 4.57
C ILE A 73 14.99 -7.66 3.12
N PRO A 74 15.70 -8.74 2.78
CA PRO A 74 15.56 -9.38 1.49
C PRO A 74 14.09 -9.64 1.16
N TYR A 75 13.69 -9.33 -0.08
CA TYR A 75 12.28 -9.38 -0.45
C TYR A 75 12.01 -10.42 -1.52
N VAL A 76 10.96 -11.22 -1.29
CA VAL A 76 10.38 -12.11 -2.28
C VAL A 76 8.90 -11.79 -2.36
N ALA A 77 8.41 -11.55 -3.58
CA ALA A 77 7.00 -11.25 -3.79
C ALA A 77 6.13 -12.50 -3.56
N LYS A 78 5.03 -12.33 -2.84
CA LYS A 78 4.01 -13.37 -2.68
C LYS A 78 3.19 -13.46 -3.97
N GLU A 79 2.87 -14.69 -4.42
CA GLU A 79 1.86 -14.91 -5.44
C GLU A 79 0.46 -14.85 -4.82
N ILE A 80 -0.49 -14.26 -5.57
CA ILE A 80 -1.89 -14.07 -5.15
C ILE A 80 -2.78 -14.69 -6.21
N HIS A 81 -3.54 -15.70 -5.81
CA HIS A 81 -4.48 -16.42 -6.65
C HIS A 81 -5.92 -16.34 -6.13
N ASN A 82 -6.11 -16.40 -4.82
CA ASN A 82 -7.43 -16.44 -4.21
C ASN A 82 -7.67 -15.16 -3.41
N LEU A 83 -8.57 -14.33 -3.89
CA LEU A 83 -9.00 -13.12 -3.20
C LEU A 83 -10.43 -13.29 -2.67
N LYS A 84 -10.76 -12.57 -1.61
CA LYS A 84 -12.13 -12.50 -1.08
C LYS A 84 -12.48 -11.07 -0.72
N ILE A 85 -13.72 -10.66 -1.01
CA ILE A 85 -14.22 -9.35 -0.59
C ILE A 85 -14.73 -9.46 0.84
N ILE A 86 -14.27 -8.56 1.70
CA ILE A 86 -14.66 -8.48 3.11
C ILE A 86 -15.11 -7.06 3.42
N SER A 87 -16.33 -6.93 3.93
CA SER A 87 -16.83 -5.66 4.42
C SER A 87 -16.20 -5.32 5.77
N SER A 88 -15.65 -4.10 5.89
CA SER A 88 -15.02 -3.65 7.14
C SER A 88 -15.05 -2.12 7.24
N ASN A 89 -15.36 -1.63 8.43
CA ASN A 89 -15.27 -0.20 8.76
C ASN A 89 -13.88 0.22 9.26
N LEU A 90 -12.85 -0.60 8.97
CA LEU A 90 -11.48 -0.30 9.37
C LEU A 90 -11.03 1.06 8.86
N THR A 91 -10.31 1.78 9.71
CA THR A 91 -9.65 3.05 9.38
C THR A 91 -8.14 2.84 9.39
N TYR A 92 -7.48 3.13 8.25
CA TYR A 92 -6.03 3.01 8.09
C TYR A 92 -5.49 4.13 7.17
N ASN A 93 -5.80 5.39 7.53
CA ASN A 93 -5.51 6.57 6.69
C ASN A 93 -4.01 6.88 6.59
N TYR A 94 -3.22 6.41 7.55
CA TYR A 94 -1.77 6.54 7.58
C TYR A 94 -1.12 5.16 7.63
N LYS A 95 0.13 5.07 7.17
CA LYS A 95 0.87 3.81 7.15
C LYS A 95 1.40 3.48 8.55
N TYR A 96 0.50 3.05 9.43
CA TYR A 96 0.86 2.64 10.78
C TYR A 96 1.73 1.38 10.78
N ALA A 97 2.71 1.33 11.70
CA ALA A 97 3.54 0.15 11.91
C ALA A 97 2.71 -1.01 12.50
N ASN A 98 1.73 -0.70 13.35
CA ASN A 98 0.76 -1.67 13.83
C ASN A 98 -0.26 -1.98 12.73
N ARG A 99 -0.28 -3.24 12.30
CA ARG A 99 -1.15 -3.77 11.24
C ARG A 99 -2.06 -4.89 11.75
N GLU A 100 -2.19 -5.05 13.06
CA GLU A 100 -2.92 -6.16 13.68
C GLU A 100 -4.36 -6.26 13.14
N ALA A 101 -5.08 -5.14 13.06
CA ALA A 101 -6.45 -5.14 12.54
C ALA A 101 -6.53 -5.60 11.07
N LEU A 102 -5.63 -5.14 10.19
CA LEU A 102 -5.55 -5.61 8.80
C LEU A 102 -5.19 -7.10 8.72
N ASN A 103 -4.21 -7.53 9.52
CA ASN A 103 -3.77 -8.91 9.53
C ASN A 103 -4.88 -9.86 10.02
N THR A 104 -5.63 -9.45 11.04
CA THR A 104 -6.77 -10.22 11.58
C THR A 104 -7.86 -10.44 10.53
N LEU A 105 -8.16 -9.44 9.70
CA LEU A 105 -9.15 -9.60 8.63
C LEU A 105 -8.76 -10.73 7.66
N LEU A 106 -7.49 -10.80 7.27
CA LEU A 106 -6.99 -11.85 6.38
C LEU A 106 -6.85 -13.21 7.08
N GLN A 107 -6.32 -13.24 8.30
CA GLN A 107 -6.09 -14.49 9.06
C GLN A 107 -7.38 -15.27 9.35
N ASN A 108 -8.51 -14.57 9.42
CA ASN A 108 -9.82 -15.19 9.62
C ASN A 108 -10.38 -15.84 8.33
N GLN A 109 -9.66 -15.79 7.21
CA GLN A 109 -10.09 -16.34 5.94
C GLN A 109 -9.29 -17.60 5.59
N LYS A 110 -10.01 -18.72 5.43
CA LYS A 110 -9.39 -19.99 5.04
C LYS A 110 -9.18 -20.03 3.52
N ASP A 111 -8.01 -20.52 3.10
CA ASP A 111 -7.65 -20.74 1.69
C ASP A 111 -7.72 -19.47 0.82
N ILE A 112 -7.54 -18.29 1.44
CA ILE A 112 -7.51 -16.97 0.80
C ILE A 112 -6.10 -16.39 0.91
N ASP A 113 -5.55 -15.96 -0.21
CA ASP A 113 -4.22 -15.34 -0.27
C ASP A 113 -4.24 -13.88 0.16
N GLU A 114 -5.31 -13.16 -0.21
CA GLU A 114 -5.46 -11.74 0.07
C GLU A 114 -6.96 -11.36 0.08
N ILE A 115 -7.31 -10.28 0.78
CA ILE A 115 -8.68 -9.76 0.79
C ILE A 115 -8.76 -8.40 0.08
N ILE A 116 -9.92 -8.15 -0.51
CA ILE A 116 -10.31 -6.82 -0.98
C ILE A 116 -11.27 -6.26 0.07
N ILE A 117 -10.95 -5.11 0.60
CA ILE A 117 -11.73 -4.48 1.67
C ILE A 117 -12.82 -3.59 1.05
N GLU A 118 -14.07 -3.90 1.36
CA GLU A 118 -15.23 -3.06 1.07
C GLU A 118 -15.53 -2.18 2.27
N LYS A 119 -15.74 -0.90 2.05
CA LYS A 119 -16.18 0.05 3.07
C LYS A 119 -17.34 0.88 2.53
N GLU A 120 -18.43 0.91 3.28
CA GLU A 120 -19.63 1.71 2.93
C GLU A 120 -20.16 1.43 1.50
N GLY A 121 -20.06 0.17 1.06
CA GLY A 121 -20.52 -0.28 -0.25
C GLY A 121 -19.52 -0.11 -1.40
N TYR A 122 -18.32 0.42 -1.14
CA TYR A 122 -17.29 0.63 -2.15
C TYR A 122 -16.02 -0.14 -1.83
N LEU A 123 -15.36 -0.63 -2.87
CA LEU A 123 -14.03 -1.24 -2.74
C LEU A 123 -13.00 -0.16 -2.40
N THR A 124 -12.02 -0.53 -1.58
CA THR A 124 -10.95 0.37 -1.14
C THR A 124 -9.58 -0.18 -1.52
N ASP A 125 -9.00 -1.03 -0.70
CA ASP A 125 -7.66 -1.60 -0.84
C ASP A 125 -7.68 -3.10 -0.55
N THR A 126 -6.50 -3.72 -0.67
CA THR A 126 -6.21 -5.00 -0.01
C THR A 126 -5.48 -4.76 1.30
N THR A 127 -5.13 -5.83 2.03
CA THR A 127 -4.36 -5.63 3.28
C THR A 127 -2.96 -5.09 3.00
N MET A 128 -2.38 -5.35 1.83
CA MET A 128 -0.97 -5.03 1.54
C MET A 128 -0.73 -4.10 0.36
N ALA A 129 -1.77 -3.80 -0.45
CA ALA A 129 -1.63 -3.08 -1.72
C ALA A 129 -2.89 -2.26 -2.03
N ASN A 130 -2.74 -1.17 -2.78
CA ASN A 130 -3.86 -0.60 -3.50
C ASN A 130 -4.23 -1.53 -4.66
N ILE A 131 -5.46 -1.41 -5.15
CA ILE A 131 -6.00 -2.26 -6.21
C ILE A 131 -6.42 -1.40 -7.41
N ALA A 132 -6.32 -1.94 -8.60
CA ALA A 132 -6.81 -1.31 -9.82
C ALA A 132 -7.56 -2.31 -10.70
N PHE A 133 -8.50 -1.80 -11.49
CA PHE A 133 -9.40 -2.54 -12.36
C PHE A 133 -9.36 -1.94 -13.77
N TYR A 134 -9.30 -2.80 -14.80
CA TYR A 134 -9.22 -2.40 -16.21
C TYR A 134 -10.53 -2.65 -16.93
N ASP A 135 -11.13 -1.62 -17.51
CA ASP A 135 -12.41 -1.71 -18.21
C ASP A 135 -12.29 -2.05 -19.72
N GLY A 136 -11.07 -2.40 -20.16
CA GLY A 136 -10.76 -2.64 -21.57
C GLY A 136 -10.13 -1.44 -22.28
N LYS A 137 -10.09 -0.26 -21.62
CA LYS A 137 -9.49 0.97 -22.16
C LYS A 137 -8.61 1.69 -21.14
N THR A 138 -9.04 1.73 -19.88
CA THR A 138 -8.45 2.56 -18.84
C THR A 138 -8.36 1.79 -17.52
N TRP A 139 -7.30 2.03 -16.78
CA TRP A 139 -7.14 1.53 -15.42
C TRP A 139 -7.78 2.48 -14.41
N PHE A 140 -8.66 1.95 -13.57
CA PHE A 140 -9.29 2.67 -12.46
C PHE A 140 -8.85 2.11 -11.12
N THR A 141 -8.62 2.99 -10.16
CA THR A 141 -8.38 2.63 -8.76
C THR A 141 -9.45 3.26 -7.88
N PRO A 142 -9.83 2.64 -6.75
CA PRO A 142 -10.78 3.22 -5.83
C PRO A 142 -10.46 4.68 -5.49
N GLU A 143 -11.48 5.54 -5.53
CA GLU A 143 -11.32 6.97 -5.24
C GLU A 143 -10.92 7.20 -3.80
N ASN A 144 -11.51 6.44 -2.87
CA ASN A 144 -11.28 6.53 -1.45
C ASN A 144 -10.53 5.30 -0.92
N PRO A 145 -9.20 5.19 -1.13
CA PRO A 145 -8.42 4.07 -0.60
C PRO A 145 -8.32 4.16 0.92
N LEU A 146 -8.10 3.04 1.61
CA LEU A 146 -7.76 3.04 3.03
C LEU A 146 -6.42 3.73 3.27
N LEU A 147 -5.45 3.50 2.37
CA LEU A 147 -4.14 4.14 2.40
C LEU A 147 -3.80 4.75 1.05
N LYS A 148 -3.40 6.01 1.03
CA LYS A 148 -2.82 6.64 -0.16
C LYS A 148 -1.41 6.08 -0.39
N GLY A 149 -1.30 5.01 -1.20
CA GLY A 149 -0.04 4.34 -1.50
C GLY A 149 0.86 5.17 -2.42
N THR A 150 2.17 5.06 -2.23
CA THR A 150 3.18 5.82 -3.01
C THR A 150 3.21 5.41 -4.48
N MET A 151 3.03 4.10 -4.78
CA MET A 151 2.93 3.64 -6.17
C MET A 151 1.64 4.11 -6.83
N ARG A 152 0.52 4.10 -6.10
CA ARG A 152 -0.75 4.67 -6.57
C ARG A 152 -0.61 6.16 -6.90
N ALA A 153 0.00 6.94 -6.00
CA ALA A 153 0.20 8.38 -6.21
C ALA A 153 1.01 8.63 -7.48
N LYS A 154 2.13 7.93 -7.66
CA LYS A 154 2.95 8.03 -8.88
C LYS A 154 2.14 7.76 -10.15
N LEU A 155 1.39 6.66 -10.19
CA LEU A 155 0.64 6.27 -11.39
C LEU A 155 -0.54 7.21 -11.70
N LEU A 156 -1.11 7.86 -10.69
CA LEU A 156 -2.10 8.92 -10.88
C LEU A 156 -1.45 10.19 -11.46
N ASP A 157 -0.31 10.61 -10.93
CA ASP A 157 0.44 11.78 -11.40
C ASP A 157 0.93 11.59 -12.84
N GLU A 158 1.28 10.36 -13.24
CA GLU A 158 1.64 9.99 -14.60
C GLU A 158 0.44 9.86 -15.55
N GLY A 159 -0.79 9.99 -15.06
CA GLY A 159 -2.02 9.82 -15.84
C GLY A 159 -2.31 8.38 -16.27
N PHE A 160 -1.58 7.40 -15.74
CA PHE A 160 -1.80 5.98 -16.03
C PHE A 160 -3.04 5.42 -15.33
N LEU A 161 -3.31 5.89 -14.11
CA LEU A 161 -4.50 5.54 -13.33
C LEU A 161 -5.49 6.69 -13.28
N HIS A 162 -6.78 6.33 -13.21
CA HIS A 162 -7.86 7.25 -12.89
C HIS A 162 -8.60 6.78 -11.65
N THR A 163 -9.20 7.69 -10.90
CA THR A 163 -10.00 7.34 -9.72
C THR A 163 -11.46 7.09 -10.10
N ARG A 164 -12.09 6.14 -9.42
CA ARG A 164 -13.52 5.83 -9.56
C ARG A 164 -14.05 5.22 -8.27
N ASN A 165 -15.29 5.53 -7.90
CA ASN A 165 -16.01 4.76 -6.89
C ASN A 165 -16.45 3.43 -7.51
N ILE A 166 -15.97 2.32 -6.96
CA ILE A 166 -16.15 0.97 -7.52
C ILE A 166 -16.89 0.12 -6.49
N LYS A 167 -18.04 -0.42 -6.88
CA LYS A 167 -18.82 -1.35 -6.05
C LYS A 167 -18.41 -2.80 -6.33
N LYS A 168 -18.61 -3.69 -5.36
CA LYS A 168 -18.29 -5.12 -5.54
C LYS A 168 -19.13 -5.78 -6.64
N GLU A 169 -20.35 -5.28 -6.89
CA GLU A 169 -21.23 -5.76 -7.94
C GLU A 169 -20.68 -5.47 -9.34
N GLU A 170 -19.89 -4.40 -9.49
CA GLU A 170 -19.33 -3.91 -10.74
C GLU A 170 -18.03 -4.63 -11.17
N ILE A 171 -17.47 -5.50 -10.31
CA ILE A 171 -16.19 -6.18 -10.60
C ILE A 171 -16.22 -6.96 -11.92
N HIS A 172 -17.36 -7.54 -12.29
CA HIS A 172 -17.51 -8.30 -13.54
C HIS A 172 -17.46 -7.43 -14.81
N ASP A 173 -17.60 -6.11 -14.67
CA ASP A 173 -17.48 -5.17 -15.79
C ASP A 173 -16.01 -4.89 -16.17
N TYR A 174 -15.07 -5.35 -15.35
CA TYR A 174 -13.65 -5.17 -15.57
C TYR A 174 -12.99 -6.45 -16.07
N THR A 175 -12.08 -6.29 -17.03
CA THR A 175 -11.41 -7.42 -17.70
C THR A 175 -10.12 -7.84 -17.05
N GLN A 176 -9.47 -6.96 -16.27
CA GLN A 176 -8.24 -7.25 -15.54
C GLN A 176 -8.26 -6.59 -14.16
N VAL A 177 -7.48 -7.16 -13.26
CA VAL A 177 -7.23 -6.65 -11.91
C VAL A 177 -5.74 -6.55 -11.68
N ALA A 178 -5.28 -5.49 -11.05
CA ALA A 178 -3.89 -5.31 -10.65
C ALA A 178 -3.78 -4.90 -9.18
N LEU A 179 -2.70 -5.35 -8.54
CA LEU A 179 -2.29 -4.88 -7.23
C LEU A 179 -1.06 -3.97 -7.38
N MET A 180 -0.98 -2.95 -6.52
CA MET A 180 0.14 -2.02 -6.56
C MET A 180 0.61 -1.60 -5.16
N ASN A 181 1.89 -1.69 -4.94
CA ASN A 181 2.58 -1.12 -3.78
C ASN A 181 4.05 -0.83 -4.13
N ALA A 182 4.79 -0.24 -3.20
CA ALA A 182 6.18 0.14 -3.43
C ALA A 182 7.09 -1.04 -3.80
N MET A 183 6.80 -2.27 -3.33
CA MET A 183 7.66 -3.44 -3.54
C MET A 183 7.39 -4.17 -4.85
N ILE A 184 6.09 -4.33 -5.21
CA ILE A 184 5.68 -5.09 -6.41
C ILE A 184 5.47 -4.21 -7.65
N GLY A 185 5.55 -2.88 -7.50
CA GLY A 185 5.19 -1.97 -8.57
C GLY A 185 3.70 -2.05 -8.90
N PHE A 186 3.37 -2.13 -10.18
CA PHE A 186 2.03 -2.39 -10.70
C PHE A 186 2.01 -3.82 -11.27
N LYS A 187 1.32 -4.73 -10.58
CA LYS A 187 1.29 -6.16 -10.93
C LYS A 187 -0.12 -6.58 -11.35
N ILE A 188 -0.30 -6.88 -12.63
CA ILE A 188 -1.54 -7.48 -13.13
C ILE A 188 -1.64 -8.92 -12.60
N LEU A 189 -2.80 -9.28 -12.08
CA LEU A 189 -3.08 -10.62 -11.58
C LEU A 189 -3.43 -11.55 -12.74
N ASN A 190 -2.84 -12.74 -12.74
CA ASN A 190 -3.15 -13.82 -13.68
C ASN A 190 -3.62 -15.04 -12.89
N ASN A 191 -4.54 -15.82 -13.48
CA ASN A 191 -5.05 -17.06 -12.88
C ASN A 191 -5.53 -16.86 -11.44
N PHE A 192 -6.40 -15.88 -11.23
CA PHE A 192 -6.94 -15.54 -9.92
C PHE A 192 -8.45 -15.73 -9.86
N SER A 193 -8.97 -15.82 -8.64
CA SER A 193 -10.40 -15.80 -8.33
C SER A 193 -10.72 -14.75 -7.29
N ILE A 194 -11.93 -14.20 -7.35
CA ILE A 194 -12.47 -13.29 -6.33
C ILE A 194 -13.78 -13.87 -5.79
N GLN A 195 -13.78 -14.21 -4.50
CA GLN A 195 -14.99 -14.61 -3.77
C GLN A 195 -15.69 -13.35 -3.25
N LYS A 196 -17.02 -13.32 -3.38
CA LYS A 196 -17.87 -12.21 -2.90
C LYS A 196 -18.41 -12.49 -1.51
#